data_64f443e97e164fbcf5e12c69c6f13bd4
#
_entry.id   64f443e97e164fbcf5e12c69c6f13bd4
#
_cell.length_a   1.000
_cell.length_b   1.000
_cell.length_c   1.000
_cell.angle_alpha   90.00
_cell.angle_beta   90.00
_cell.angle_gamma   90.00
#
_symmetry.space_group_name_H-M   'P 1'
#
loop_
_entity.id
_entity.type
_entity.pdbx_description
1 polymer ?
#
loop_
_entity_poly.entity_id
_entity_poly.type
_entity_poly.pdbx_seq_one_letter_code
_entity_poly.pdbx_strand_id
1 'polypeptide(L)'
;MVNEVHAYHILVKTENEAKEILNEIKKGIDFQRLAQIKSMCPSGKKGGDLGWFGRGKMVREFENTAFSLNKGEISQPVKTQFGWHIIKVVDRK
;
A
#
# COMPACT_ATOMS: atom_id res chain seq x y z
N MET A 1 16.45 6.82 13.08
CA MET A 1 15.01 6.62 13.28
C MET A 1 14.25 7.11 12.06
N VAL A 2 13.27 6.32 11.61
CA VAL A 2 12.48 6.69 10.42
C VAL A 2 11.43 7.73 10.81
N ASN A 3 11.43 8.85 10.11
CA ASN A 3 10.48 9.95 10.37
C ASN A 3 9.40 10.00 9.30
N GLU A 4 9.72 9.61 8.06
CA GLU A 4 8.77 9.62 6.96
C GLU A 4 9.02 8.41 6.06
N VAL A 5 7.96 8.00 5.36
CA VAL A 5 8.06 6.95 4.34
C VAL A 5 7.39 7.44 3.06
N HIS A 6 7.94 6.99 1.93
CA HIS A 6 7.30 7.16 0.63
C HIS A 6 6.65 5.84 0.28
N ALA A 7 5.34 5.83 0.20
CA ALA A 7 4.59 4.58 0.03
C ALA A 7 3.59 4.65 -1.12
N TYR A 8 3.30 3.46 -1.62
CA TYR A 8 2.24 3.21 -2.58
C TYR A 8 1.25 2.25 -1.93
N HIS A 9 -0.02 2.30 -2.31
CA HIS A 9 -0.97 1.32 -1.83
C HIS A 9 -2.04 1.00 -2.87
N ILE A 10 -2.69 -0.14 -2.64
CA ILE A 10 -3.86 -0.56 -3.41
C ILE A 10 -4.95 -0.83 -2.39
N LEU A 11 -6.11 -0.17 -2.55
CA LEU A 11 -7.26 -0.35 -1.68
C LEU A 11 -8.33 -1.15 -2.40
N VAL A 12 -8.77 -2.23 -1.77
CA VAL A 12 -9.86 -3.07 -2.29
C VAL A 12 -10.86 -3.36 -1.19
N LYS A 13 -12.02 -3.89 -1.60
CA LYS A 13 -13.15 -4.06 -0.70
C LYS A 13 -13.03 -5.27 0.22
N THR A 14 -12.42 -6.36 -0.25
CA THR A 14 -12.38 -7.62 0.48
C THR A 14 -10.96 -8.14 0.63
N GLU A 15 -10.76 -8.97 1.65
CA GLU A 15 -9.47 -9.62 1.89
C GLU A 15 -9.10 -10.53 0.72
N ASN A 16 -10.07 -11.25 0.16
CA ASN A 16 -9.80 -12.14 -0.96
C ASN A 16 -9.26 -11.39 -2.16
N GLU A 17 -9.83 -10.22 -2.47
CA GLU A 17 -9.31 -9.39 -3.56
C GLU A 17 -7.86 -8.96 -3.27
N ALA A 18 -7.55 -8.59 -2.03
CA ALA A 18 -6.21 -8.21 -1.64
C ALA A 18 -5.23 -9.38 -1.82
N LYS A 19 -5.64 -10.58 -1.43
CA LYS A 19 -4.79 -11.77 -1.58
C LYS A 19 -4.55 -12.11 -3.05
N GLU A 20 -5.56 -11.94 -3.90
CA GLU A 20 -5.40 -12.14 -5.34
C GLU A 20 -4.39 -11.16 -5.92
N ILE A 21 -4.46 -9.91 -5.49
CA ILE A 21 -3.51 -8.88 -5.93
C ILE A 21 -2.10 -9.24 -5.51
N LEU A 22 -1.90 -9.70 -4.27
CA LEU A 22 -0.58 -10.15 -3.81
C LEU A 22 -0.05 -11.28 -4.68
N ASN A 23 -0.91 -12.24 -5.05
CA ASN A 23 -0.50 -13.32 -5.93
C ASN A 23 -0.06 -12.81 -7.30
N GLU A 24 -0.77 -11.84 -7.84
CA GLU A 24 -0.41 -11.24 -9.13
C GLU A 24 0.93 -10.51 -9.05
N ILE A 25 1.17 -9.80 -7.94
CA ILE A 25 2.46 -9.13 -7.71
C ILE A 25 3.59 -10.16 -7.66
N LYS A 26 3.38 -11.29 -6.97
CA LYS A 26 4.36 -12.36 -6.88
C LYS A 26 4.65 -13.00 -8.23
N LYS A 27 3.70 -12.95 -9.15
CA LYS A 27 3.86 -13.45 -10.52
C LYS A 27 4.57 -12.45 -11.43
N GLY A 28 4.90 -11.27 -10.91
CA GLY A 28 5.64 -10.27 -11.66
C GLY A 28 4.81 -9.17 -12.28
N ILE A 29 3.52 -9.08 -11.97
CA ILE A 29 2.69 -7.98 -12.47
C ILE A 29 3.01 -6.73 -11.66
N ASP A 30 3.17 -5.61 -12.36
CA ASP A 30 3.59 -4.35 -11.77
C ASP A 30 2.57 -3.81 -10.75
N PHE A 31 3.07 -3.43 -9.57
CA PHE A 31 2.25 -2.90 -8.49
C PHE A 31 1.46 -1.67 -8.94
N GLN A 32 2.13 -0.73 -9.62
CA GLN A 32 1.48 0.51 -10.03
C GLN A 32 0.35 0.26 -11.03
N ARG A 33 0.56 -0.69 -11.93
CA ARG A 33 -0.47 -1.05 -12.90
C ARG A 33 -1.68 -1.68 -12.23
N LEU A 34 -1.45 -2.56 -11.24
CA LEU A 34 -2.55 -3.14 -10.48
C LEU A 34 -3.32 -2.07 -9.72
N ALA A 35 -2.61 -1.09 -9.16
CA ALA A 35 -3.26 0.04 -8.49
C ALA A 35 -4.15 0.81 -9.45
N GLN A 36 -3.68 1.07 -10.66
CA GLN A 36 -4.47 1.80 -11.67
C GLN A 36 -5.74 1.05 -12.06
N ILE A 37 -5.65 -0.27 -12.14
CA ILE A 37 -6.77 -1.09 -12.61
C ILE A 37 -7.74 -1.43 -11.46
N LYS A 38 -7.23 -1.71 -10.27
CA LYS A 38 -8.02 -2.34 -9.21
C LYS A 38 -8.23 -1.52 -7.96
N SER A 39 -7.42 -0.48 -7.72
CA SER A 39 -7.54 0.27 -6.48
C SER A 39 -8.81 1.13 -6.47
N MET A 40 -9.51 1.10 -5.33
CA MET A 40 -10.68 1.93 -5.10
C MET A 40 -10.31 3.34 -4.66
N CYS A 41 -9.06 3.56 -4.30
CA CYS A 41 -8.59 4.86 -3.85
C CYS A 41 -8.25 5.74 -5.07
N PRO A 42 -8.55 7.07 -5.00
CA PRO A 42 -8.16 7.98 -6.09
C PRO A 42 -6.68 7.96 -6.42
N SER A 43 -5.81 7.65 -5.45
CA SER A 43 -4.37 7.53 -5.69
C SER A 43 -4.04 6.42 -6.69
N GLY A 44 -4.98 5.50 -6.94
CA GLY A 44 -4.80 4.47 -7.96
C GLY A 44 -4.46 5.02 -9.33
N LYS A 45 -5.00 6.19 -9.68
CA LYS A 45 -4.71 6.85 -10.95
C LYS A 45 -3.23 7.19 -11.10
N LYS A 46 -2.52 7.35 -9.98
CA LYS A 46 -1.09 7.62 -9.93
C LYS A 46 -0.29 6.37 -9.59
N GLY A 47 -0.83 5.20 -9.86
CA GLY A 47 -0.19 3.94 -9.53
C GLY A 47 -0.18 3.61 -8.04
N GLY A 48 -1.05 4.27 -7.26
CA GLY A 48 -1.12 4.08 -5.82
C GLY A 48 -0.20 5.00 -5.03
N ASP A 49 0.49 5.93 -5.68
CA ASP A 49 1.48 6.80 -5.05
C ASP A 49 0.82 7.74 -4.02
N LEU A 50 1.26 7.62 -2.77
CA LEU A 50 0.80 8.48 -1.68
C LEU A 50 1.82 9.57 -1.35
N GLY A 51 2.99 9.54 -1.99
CA GLY A 51 4.08 10.46 -1.67
C GLY A 51 4.68 10.16 -0.30
N TRP A 52 5.38 11.15 0.25
CA TRP A 52 5.99 11.04 1.57
C TRP A 52 4.98 11.44 2.65
N PHE A 53 4.98 10.71 3.75
CA PHE A 53 4.15 11.09 4.89
C PHE A 53 4.81 10.64 6.19
N GLY A 54 4.56 11.42 7.25
CA GLY A 54 5.01 11.09 8.59
C GLY A 54 3.92 10.43 9.40
N ARG A 55 4.21 10.20 10.66
CA ARG A 55 3.22 9.66 11.58
C ARG A 55 2.13 10.70 11.83
N GLY A 56 0.91 10.22 12.08
CA GLY A 56 -0.25 11.08 12.34
C GLY A 56 -1.01 11.49 11.08
N LYS A 57 -0.57 11.10 9.90
CA LYS A 57 -1.23 11.45 8.63
C LYS A 57 -2.20 10.38 8.15
N MET A 58 -1.92 9.12 8.46
CA MET A 58 -2.74 7.98 8.01
C MET A 58 -3.41 7.33 9.20
N VAL A 59 -4.44 6.50 8.94
CA VAL A 59 -5.05 5.72 10.02
C VAL A 59 -4.00 4.80 10.64
N ARG A 60 -4.21 4.47 11.93
CA ARG A 60 -3.19 3.76 12.72
C ARG A 60 -2.71 2.46 12.10
N GLU A 61 -3.63 1.62 11.65
CA GLU A 61 -3.27 0.32 11.08
C GLU A 61 -2.39 0.46 9.85
N PHE A 62 -2.71 1.42 8.99
CA PHE A 62 -1.92 1.72 7.81
C PHE A 62 -0.55 2.24 8.20
N GLU A 63 -0.52 3.21 9.09
CA GLU A 63 0.74 3.83 9.54
C GLU A 63 1.68 2.80 10.15
N ASN A 64 1.17 1.99 11.08
CA ASN A 64 2.01 0.99 11.75
C ASN A 64 2.64 0.03 10.75
N THR A 65 1.86 -0.42 9.77
CA THR A 65 2.37 -1.33 8.75
C THR A 65 3.39 -0.62 7.85
N ALA A 66 3.07 0.58 7.37
CA ALA A 66 3.96 1.31 6.47
C ALA A 66 5.30 1.58 7.14
N PHE A 67 5.29 1.98 8.41
CA PHE A 67 6.53 2.30 9.12
C PHE A 67 7.31 1.07 9.55
N SER A 68 6.71 -0.12 9.53
CA SER A 68 7.41 -1.36 9.83
C SER A 68 8.07 -2.00 8.60
N LEU A 69 7.68 -1.58 7.40
CA LEU A 69 8.22 -2.14 6.17
C LEU A 69 9.60 -1.58 5.85
N ASN A 70 10.46 -2.42 5.33
CA ASN A 70 11.76 -2.00 4.80
C ASN A 70 11.59 -1.44 3.39
N LYS A 71 12.59 -0.70 2.93
CA LYS A 71 12.59 -0.16 1.58
C LYS A 71 12.43 -1.28 0.55
N GLY A 72 11.45 -1.14 -0.32
CA GLY A 72 11.14 -2.11 -1.36
C GLY A 72 10.22 -3.24 -0.92
N GLU A 73 9.85 -3.29 0.34
CA GLU A 73 9.02 -4.38 0.88
C GLU A 73 7.53 -4.10 0.64
N ILE A 74 6.77 -5.19 0.46
CA ILE A 74 5.32 -5.14 0.25
C ILE A 74 4.65 -5.84 1.43
N SER A 75 3.56 -5.23 1.94
CA SER A 75 2.86 -5.75 3.11
C SER A 75 1.94 -6.92 2.76
N GLN A 76 1.54 -7.65 3.81
CA GLN A 76 0.36 -8.51 3.75
C GLN A 76 -0.89 -7.60 3.73
N PRO A 77 -2.08 -8.15 3.43
CA PRO A 77 -3.31 -7.35 3.47
C PRO A 77 -3.51 -6.72 4.85
N VAL A 78 -3.83 -5.43 4.87
CA VAL A 78 -4.05 -4.67 6.09
C VAL A 78 -5.47 -4.14 6.09
N LYS A 79 -6.25 -4.46 7.12
CA LYS A 79 -7.62 -3.98 7.23
C LYS A 79 -7.65 -2.62 7.92
N THR A 80 -8.40 -1.68 7.32
CA THR A 80 -8.72 -0.39 7.93
C THR A 80 -10.21 -0.14 7.78
N GLN A 81 -10.68 0.99 8.29
CA GLN A 81 -12.09 1.36 8.13
C GLN A 81 -12.49 1.56 6.66
N PHE A 82 -11.52 1.72 5.76
CA PHE A 82 -11.78 1.94 4.33
C PHE A 82 -11.86 0.65 3.53
N GLY A 83 -11.32 -0.44 4.06
CA GLY A 83 -11.25 -1.73 3.37
C GLY A 83 -9.92 -2.40 3.61
N TRP A 84 -9.40 -3.06 2.57
CA TRP A 84 -8.16 -3.82 2.66
C TRP A 84 -7.09 -3.17 1.79
N HIS A 85 -5.91 -2.97 2.38
CA HIS A 85 -4.78 -2.31 1.71
C HIS A 85 -3.63 -3.27 1.46
N ILE A 86 -2.97 -3.12 0.32
CA ILE A 86 -1.64 -3.67 0.08
C ILE A 86 -0.71 -2.47 0.01
N ILE A 87 0.33 -2.45 0.83
CA ILE A 87 1.22 -1.29 0.97
C ILE A 87 2.62 -1.66 0.49
N LYS A 88 3.24 -0.77 -0.29
CA LYS A 88 4.63 -0.91 -0.71
C LYS A 88 5.39 0.34 -0.29
N VAL A 89 6.46 0.17 0.49
CA VAL A 89 7.32 1.29 0.86
C VAL A 89 8.51 1.30 -0.11
N VAL A 90 8.66 2.41 -0.84
CA VAL A 90 9.73 2.54 -1.82
C VAL A 90 10.93 3.30 -1.27
N ASP A 91 10.75 4.09 -0.21
CA ASP A 91 11.86 4.79 0.45
C ASP A 91 11.46 5.18 1.87
N ARG A 92 12.47 5.48 2.69
CA ARG A 92 12.32 5.83 4.10
C ARG A 92 13.34 6.88 4.46
N LYS A 93 12.99 7.79 5.38
CA LYS A 93 13.97 8.75 5.90
C LYS A 93 13.65 9.24 7.30
#